data_e8518e238f6db6a9e181687a20be88f4
#
_entry.id   e8518e238f6db6a9e181687a20be88f4
#
_cell.length_a   1.000
_cell.length_b   1.000
_cell.length_c   1.000
_cell.angle_alpha   90.00
_cell.angle_beta   90.00
_cell.angle_gamma   90.00
#
_symmetry.space_group_name_H-M   'P 1'
#
loop_
_entity.id
_entity.type
_entity.pdbx_description
1 polymer ?
#
loop_
_entity_poly.entity_id
_entity_poly.type
_entity_poly.pdbx_seq_one_letter_code
_entity_poly.pdbx_strand_id
1 'polypeptide(L)'
;DCEVTPPRAGNAAVSIKGELDITVPVSRAYVGSGKISARPEQLFFSESGMPGTILFSTFLGDFIEYEVQLNDGQNLIVNEYTKDTTEIHSDGERVHLSFDPMRISLYDKSEEVLSL
;
A
#
# COMPACT_ATOMS: atom_id res chain seq x y z
N ASP A 1 6.63 2.59 6.42
CA ASP A 1 7.99 3.08 6.09
C ASP A 1 8.54 2.41 4.84
N CYS A 2 9.43 3.08 4.15
CA CYS A 2 10.01 2.56 2.92
C CYS A 2 11.44 3.08 2.76
N GLU A 3 12.18 2.47 1.83
CA GLU A 3 13.51 2.92 1.42
C GLU A 3 13.43 3.45 0.00
N VAL A 4 13.95 4.65 -0.21
CA VAL A 4 13.95 5.31 -1.52
C VAL A 4 15.37 5.24 -2.09
N THR A 5 15.49 4.75 -3.32
CA THR A 5 16.78 4.69 -4.03
C THR A 5 16.84 5.80 -5.06
N PRO A 6 18.05 6.09 -5.61
CA PRO A 6 18.21 7.23 -6.54
C PRO A 6 17.20 7.21 -7.68
N PRO A 7 16.59 8.35 -8.00
CA PRO A 7 15.62 8.43 -9.08
C PRO A 7 16.29 8.28 -10.44
N ARG A 8 15.50 7.78 -11.40
CA ARG A 8 15.90 7.62 -12.78
C ARG A 8 14.85 8.29 -13.65
N ALA A 9 15.25 9.26 -14.47
CA ALA A 9 14.33 9.97 -15.35
C ALA A 9 13.09 10.52 -14.63
N GLY A 10 13.30 11.11 -13.45
CA GLY A 10 12.22 11.70 -12.66
C GLY A 10 11.41 10.71 -11.84
N ASN A 11 11.84 9.45 -11.75
CA ASN A 11 11.19 8.43 -10.93
C ASN A 11 12.15 7.93 -9.87
N ALA A 12 11.60 7.54 -8.72
CA ALA A 12 12.36 6.90 -7.66
C ALA A 12 11.94 5.43 -7.55
N ALA A 13 12.92 4.55 -7.32
CA ALA A 13 12.62 3.18 -6.95
C ALA A 13 12.41 3.13 -5.44
N VAL A 14 11.33 2.50 -5.00
CA VAL A 14 10.92 2.46 -3.61
C VAL A 14 10.71 1.02 -3.17
N SER A 15 11.39 0.63 -2.09
CA SER A 15 11.21 -0.67 -1.46
C SER A 15 10.44 -0.50 -0.16
N ILE A 16 9.34 -1.23 -0.03
CA ILE A 16 8.45 -1.15 1.12
C ILE A 16 8.63 -2.39 1.97
N LYS A 17 9.22 -2.23 3.16
CA LYS A 17 9.41 -3.31 4.14
C LYS A 17 10.16 -4.52 3.56
N GLY A 18 10.90 -4.33 2.46
CA GLY A 18 11.56 -5.43 1.76
C GLY A 18 10.62 -6.40 1.06
N GLU A 19 9.33 -6.10 0.98
CA GLU A 19 8.32 -7.02 0.48
C GLU A 19 7.66 -6.56 -0.82
N LEU A 20 7.74 -5.28 -1.13
CA LEU A 20 7.13 -4.70 -2.33
C LEU A 20 8.04 -3.62 -2.90
N ASP A 21 8.37 -3.75 -4.19
CA ASP A 21 9.17 -2.76 -4.90
C ASP A 21 8.30 -2.04 -5.92
N ILE A 22 8.35 -0.72 -5.91
CA ILE A 22 7.58 0.11 -6.85
C ILE A 22 8.45 1.23 -7.40
N THR A 23 7.98 1.85 -8.47
CA THR A 23 8.59 3.06 -9.04
C THR A 23 7.58 4.20 -8.94
N VAL A 24 8.00 5.31 -8.35
CA VAL A 24 7.12 6.45 -8.10
C VAL A 24 7.69 7.69 -8.79
N PRO A 25 6.90 8.44 -9.58
CA PRO A 25 7.32 9.74 -10.10
C PRO A 25 7.57 10.71 -8.95
N VAL A 26 8.70 11.41 -8.99
CA VAL A 26 9.09 12.33 -7.92
C VAL A 26 9.41 13.71 -8.46
N SER A 27 9.21 14.73 -7.62
CA SER A 27 9.50 16.12 -7.97
C SER A 27 10.95 16.51 -7.72
N ARG A 28 11.67 15.75 -6.88
CA ARG A 28 13.08 15.98 -6.57
C ARG A 28 13.78 14.68 -6.23
N ALA A 29 15.09 14.69 -6.34
CA ALA A 29 15.90 13.52 -5.98
C ALA A 29 15.95 13.35 -4.45
N TYR A 30 15.84 12.10 -4.00
CA TYR A 30 15.93 11.77 -2.60
C TYR A 30 16.40 10.31 -2.45
N VAL A 31 17.25 10.07 -1.48
CA VAL A 31 17.73 8.73 -1.12
C VAL A 31 17.63 8.56 0.39
N GLY A 32 17.11 7.43 0.83
CA GLY A 32 17.03 7.09 2.24
C GLY A 32 15.64 6.66 2.67
N SER A 33 15.38 6.72 3.96
CA SER A 33 14.09 6.34 4.53
C SER A 33 13.00 7.31 4.12
N GLY A 34 11.82 6.79 3.90
CA GLY A 34 10.65 7.59 3.57
C GLY A 34 9.38 6.96 4.12
N LYS A 35 8.26 7.61 3.81
CA LYS A 35 6.93 7.14 4.20
C LYS A 35 6.00 7.19 3.00
N ILE A 36 5.12 6.20 2.93
CA ILE A 36 4.07 6.14 1.93
C ILE A 36 2.73 6.28 2.63
N SER A 37 1.85 7.09 2.06
CA SER A 37 0.48 7.23 2.48
C SER A 37 -0.44 6.74 1.38
N ALA A 38 -1.30 5.80 1.71
CA ALA A 38 -2.33 5.30 0.80
C ALA A 38 -3.65 5.26 1.57
N ARG A 39 -4.72 5.64 0.90
CA ARG A 39 -6.06 5.58 1.49
C ARG A 39 -6.59 4.15 1.43
N PRO A 40 -7.52 3.76 2.32
CA PRO A 40 -8.09 2.40 2.29
C PRO A 40 -8.64 1.96 0.94
N GLU A 41 -9.22 2.86 0.16
CA GLU A 41 -9.75 2.57 -1.17
C GLU A 41 -8.67 2.49 -2.25
N GLN A 42 -7.43 2.87 -1.92
CA GLN A 42 -6.28 2.78 -2.83
C GLN A 42 -5.51 1.48 -2.68
N LEU A 43 -5.78 0.73 -1.61
CA LEU A 43 -5.18 -0.59 -1.39
C LEU A 43 -6.07 -1.64 -2.04
N PHE A 44 -5.45 -2.69 -2.59
CA PHE A 44 -6.20 -3.80 -3.18
C PHE A 44 -5.48 -5.12 -2.95
N PHE A 45 -6.26 -6.20 -3.02
CA PHE A 45 -5.72 -7.56 -2.89
C PHE A 45 -5.11 -7.98 -4.22
N SER A 46 -3.95 -8.63 -4.15
CA SER A 46 -3.18 -9.04 -5.31
C SER A 46 -2.55 -10.40 -5.06
N GLU A 47 -2.05 -11.02 -6.11
CA GLU A 47 -1.32 -12.29 -5.98
C GLU A 47 0.07 -12.09 -5.38
N SER A 48 0.58 -10.87 -5.44
CA SER A 48 1.88 -10.51 -4.85
C SER A 48 1.77 -9.13 -4.21
N GLY A 49 2.70 -8.82 -3.32
CA GLY A 49 2.74 -7.56 -2.61
C GLY A 49 3.07 -7.77 -1.15
N MET A 50 2.56 -6.89 -0.30
CA MET A 50 2.78 -6.99 1.14
C MET A 50 1.91 -8.10 1.72
N PRO A 51 2.51 -9.16 2.31
CA PRO A 51 1.71 -10.24 2.89
C PRO A 51 1.04 -9.80 4.19
N GLY A 52 -0.16 -10.26 4.40
CA GLY A 52 -0.93 -9.95 5.58
C GLY A 52 -1.99 -11.00 5.87
N THR A 53 -2.72 -10.79 6.95
CA THR A 53 -3.78 -11.69 7.40
C THR A 53 -5.04 -10.89 7.65
N ILE A 54 -6.16 -11.35 7.13
CA ILE A 54 -7.47 -10.74 7.37
C ILE A 54 -7.82 -10.95 8.86
N LEU A 55 -8.07 -9.88 9.58
CA LEU A 55 -8.54 -9.96 10.96
C LEU A 55 -10.05 -10.07 11.01
N PHE A 56 -10.74 -9.17 10.32
CA PHE A 56 -12.19 -9.22 10.19
C PHE A 56 -12.66 -8.32 9.04
N SER A 57 -13.92 -8.48 8.66
CA SER A 57 -14.55 -7.69 7.61
C SER A 57 -15.86 -7.07 8.11
N THR A 58 -16.21 -5.92 7.55
CA THR A 58 -17.45 -5.22 7.85
C THR A 58 -18.13 -4.82 6.55
N PHE A 59 -19.36 -5.24 6.36
CA PHE A 59 -20.16 -4.83 5.20
C PHE A 59 -20.75 -3.45 5.44
N LEU A 60 -20.44 -2.51 4.55
CA LEU A 60 -20.90 -1.13 4.65
C LEU A 60 -21.74 -0.71 3.44
N GLY A 61 -22.41 -1.68 2.80
CA GLY A 61 -23.26 -1.43 1.64
C GLY A 61 -22.48 -1.48 0.34
N ASP A 62 -21.99 -0.34 -0.12
CA ASP A 62 -21.28 -0.25 -1.39
C ASP A 62 -19.90 -0.89 -1.36
N PHE A 63 -19.34 -1.11 -0.18
CA PHE A 63 -18.00 -1.69 -0.04
C PHE A 63 -17.89 -2.53 1.22
N ILE A 64 -16.85 -3.36 1.24
CA ILE A 64 -16.48 -4.17 2.40
C ILE A 64 -15.20 -3.57 2.96
N GLU A 65 -15.19 -3.29 4.26
CA GLU A 65 -14.02 -2.81 4.96
C GLU A 65 -13.32 -4.00 5.61
N TYR A 66 -12.08 -4.25 5.21
CA TYR A 66 -11.26 -5.31 5.81
C TYR A 66 -10.21 -4.69 6.71
N GLU A 67 -10.04 -5.24 7.90
CA GLU A 67 -8.86 -4.93 8.71
C GLU A 67 -7.85 -6.03 8.47
N VAL A 68 -6.65 -5.65 8.04
CA VAL A 68 -5.58 -6.56 7.66
C VAL A 68 -4.36 -6.29 8.52
N GLN A 69 -3.80 -7.34 9.12
CA GLN A 69 -2.56 -7.22 9.87
C GLN A 69 -1.38 -7.67 8.99
N LEU A 70 -0.42 -6.78 8.79
CA LEU A 70 0.81 -7.09 8.09
C LEU A 70 1.72 -7.94 8.97
N ASN A 71 2.73 -8.56 8.35
CA ASN A 71 3.64 -9.45 9.09
C ASN A 71 4.44 -8.74 10.18
N ASP A 72 4.62 -7.42 10.09
CA ASP A 72 5.31 -6.63 11.12
C ASP A 72 4.38 -6.18 12.27
N GLY A 73 3.12 -6.58 12.23
CA GLY A 73 2.14 -6.25 13.26
C GLY A 73 1.33 -4.99 12.96
N GLN A 74 1.65 -4.24 11.92
CA GLN A 74 0.89 -3.06 11.53
C GLN A 74 -0.46 -3.46 10.97
N ASN A 75 -1.53 -2.77 11.41
CA ASN A 75 -2.88 -2.99 10.89
C ASN A 75 -3.20 -1.93 9.85
N LEU A 76 -3.79 -2.37 8.75
CA LEU A 76 -4.24 -1.51 7.66
C LEU A 76 -5.72 -1.77 7.38
N ILE A 77 -6.39 -0.74 6.87
CA ILE A 77 -7.77 -0.87 6.41
C ILE A 77 -7.77 -0.91 4.89
N VAL A 78 -8.50 -1.86 4.33
CA VAL A 78 -8.67 -2.01 2.88
C VAL A 78 -10.16 -1.96 2.57
N ASN A 79 -10.57 -1.04 1.69
CA ASN A 79 -11.95 -0.93 1.24
C ASN A 79 -12.06 -1.50 -0.17
N GLU A 80 -12.85 -2.56 -0.32
CA GLU A 80 -13.11 -3.18 -1.62
C GLU A 80 -14.57 -2.94 -1.98
N TYR A 81 -14.82 -2.33 -3.14
CA TYR A 81 -16.19 -2.11 -3.59
C TYR A 81 -16.88 -3.42 -3.90
N THR A 82 -18.12 -3.57 -3.45
CA THR A 82 -18.88 -4.81 -3.64
C THR A 82 -19.09 -5.15 -5.11
N LYS A 83 -19.18 -4.14 -5.98
CA LYS A 83 -19.30 -4.35 -7.43
C LYS A 83 -18.07 -5.03 -8.05
N ASP A 84 -16.90 -4.91 -7.41
CA ASP A 84 -15.64 -5.47 -7.88
C ASP A 84 -15.29 -6.77 -7.16
N THR A 85 -16.10 -7.16 -6.18
CA THR A 85 -15.82 -8.34 -5.34
C THR A 85 -16.33 -9.61 -6.02
N THR A 86 -15.42 -10.54 -6.31
CA THR A 86 -15.77 -11.86 -6.81
C THR A 86 -15.91 -12.88 -5.69
N GLU A 87 -15.16 -12.69 -4.59
CA GLU A 87 -15.20 -13.52 -3.39
C GLU A 87 -15.01 -12.65 -2.17
N ILE A 88 -15.59 -13.07 -1.06
CA ILE A 88 -15.39 -12.42 0.24
C ILE A 88 -14.25 -13.12 0.96
N HIS A 89 -13.27 -12.34 1.42
CA HIS A 89 -12.16 -12.89 2.19
C HIS A 89 -12.60 -13.23 3.61
N SER A 90 -12.16 -14.37 4.10
CA SER A 90 -12.52 -14.87 5.44
C SER A 90 -11.55 -14.39 6.50
N ASP A 91 -12.01 -14.29 7.74
CA ASP A 91 -11.16 -14.01 8.89
C ASP A 91 -10.04 -15.06 8.95
N GLY A 92 -8.80 -14.59 9.16
CA GLY A 92 -7.63 -15.46 9.20
C GLY A 92 -7.04 -15.81 7.84
N GLU A 93 -7.68 -15.40 6.75
CA GLU A 93 -7.16 -15.67 5.41
C GLU A 93 -5.87 -14.90 5.15
N ARG A 94 -4.89 -15.56 4.52
CA ARG A 94 -3.64 -14.92 4.11
C ARG A 94 -3.84 -14.24 2.77
N VAL A 95 -3.42 -12.98 2.70
CA VAL A 95 -3.59 -12.14 1.51
C VAL A 95 -2.31 -11.37 1.21
N HIS A 96 -2.23 -10.78 0.02
CA HIS A 96 -1.19 -9.82 -0.33
C HIS A 96 -1.86 -8.52 -0.73
N LEU A 97 -1.29 -7.40 -0.26
CA LEU A 97 -1.79 -6.06 -0.56
C LEU A 97 -0.87 -5.33 -1.51
N SER A 98 -1.45 -4.62 -2.44
CA SER A 98 -0.73 -3.75 -3.34
C SER A 98 -1.50 -2.44 -3.52
N PHE A 99 -0.90 -1.51 -4.27
CA PHE A 99 -1.52 -0.23 -4.60
C PHE A 99 -0.91 0.28 -5.90
N ASP A 100 -1.62 1.21 -6.55
CA ASP A 100 -1.12 1.87 -7.76
C ASP A 100 -0.11 2.94 -7.34
N PRO A 101 1.17 2.83 -7.76
CA PRO A 101 2.20 3.80 -7.39
C PRO A 101 1.88 5.24 -7.84
N MET A 102 1.01 5.41 -8.82
CA MET A 102 0.61 6.73 -9.31
C MET A 102 -0.43 7.40 -8.42
N ARG A 103 -1.01 6.68 -7.47
CA ARG A 103 -2.13 7.16 -6.66
C ARG A 103 -1.83 7.29 -5.17
N ILE A 104 -0.60 7.00 -4.77
CA ILE A 104 -0.16 7.13 -3.38
C ILE A 104 0.67 8.41 -3.22
N SER A 105 0.91 8.79 -1.98
CA SER A 105 1.80 9.90 -1.65
C SER A 105 3.07 9.36 -1.02
N LEU A 106 4.21 9.86 -1.49
CA LEU A 106 5.53 9.51 -0.97
C LEU A 106 6.13 10.72 -0.27
N TYR A 107 6.63 10.51 0.93
CA TYR A 107 7.24 11.55 1.77
C TYR A 107 8.68 11.17 2.13
N ASP A 108 9.54 12.18 2.28
CA ASP A 108 10.87 11.97 2.85
C ASP A 108 10.80 11.77 4.37
N LYS A 109 11.95 11.54 5.01
CA LYS A 109 11.98 11.33 6.46
C LYS A 109 11.54 12.55 7.27
N SER A 110 11.53 13.74 6.66
CA SER A 110 11.03 14.98 7.27
C SER A 110 9.55 15.23 6.98
N GLU A 111 8.88 14.26 6.38
CA GLU A 111 7.46 14.31 6.01
C GLU A 111 7.14 15.38 4.94
N GLU A 112 8.12 15.72 4.10
CA GLU A 112 7.91 16.56 2.94
C GLU A 112 7.57 15.69 1.72
N VAL A 113 6.62 16.15 0.91
CA VAL A 113 6.13 15.39 -0.25
C VAL A 113 7.21 15.25 -1.31
N LEU A 114 7.42 14.02 -1.79
CA LEU A 114 8.31 13.70 -2.90
C LEU A 114 7.56 13.39 -4.18
N SER A 115 6.40 12.73 -4.08
CA SER A 115 5.61 12.33 -5.23
C SER A 115 5.01 13.52 -5.96
N LEU A 116 4.79 13.36 -7.25
CA LEU A 116 4.15 14.39 -8.07
C LEU A 116 2.65 14.50 -7.83
#